data_ffc287f34c660241a551e90eb10e7015
#
_entry.id   ffc287f34c660241a551e90eb10e7015
#
_cell.length_a   1.000
_cell.length_b   1.000
_cell.length_c   1.000
_cell.angle_alpha   90.00
_cell.angle_beta   90.00
_cell.angle_gamma   90.00
#
_symmetry.space_group_name_H-M   'P 1'
#
loop_
_entity.id
_entity.type
_entity.pdbx_description
1 polymer ?
#
loop_
_entity_poly.entity_id
_entity_poly.type
_entity_poly.pdbx_seq_one_letter_code
_entity_poly.pdbx_strand_id
1 'polypeptide(L)' 'MNVEITCYTCFESFSEYIDYHDGLYQEIIDCEVCCRPNKISLEIKNESIIRIDISDGNE' A
#
# COMPACT_ATOMS: atom_id res chain seq x y z
N MET A 1 -1.60 12.32 1.45
CA MET A 1 -0.84 11.81 2.61
C MET A 1 0.22 10.84 2.15
N ASN A 2 1.33 10.78 2.85
CA ASN A 2 2.40 9.83 2.54
C ASN A 2 2.20 8.54 3.30
N VAL A 3 2.34 7.42 2.60
CA VAL A 3 2.18 6.09 3.18
C VAL A 3 3.47 5.33 2.98
N GLU A 4 3.98 4.74 4.06
CA GLU A 4 5.13 3.85 3.97
C GLU A 4 4.65 2.43 3.70
N ILE A 5 5.19 1.83 2.64
CA ILE A 5 4.81 0.51 2.19
C ILE A 5 6.04 -0.39 2.26
N THR A 6 5.89 -1.56 2.89
CA THR A 6 6.96 -2.55 2.95
C THR A 6 6.61 -3.70 2.01
N CYS A 7 7.51 -3.98 1.07
CA CYS A 7 7.31 -5.07 0.13
C CYS A 7 7.25 -6.41 0.88
N TYR A 8 6.27 -7.25 0.53
CA TYR A 8 6.10 -8.54 1.19
C TYR A 8 7.15 -9.58 0.77
N THR A 9 7.91 -9.29 -0.27
CA THR A 9 8.90 -10.23 -0.81
C THR A 9 10.32 -9.89 -0.37
N CYS A 10 10.78 -8.68 -0.62
CA CYS A 10 12.15 -8.27 -0.31
C CYS A 10 12.24 -7.47 0.98
N PHE A 11 11.12 -7.09 1.57
CA PHE A 11 11.01 -6.31 2.81
C PHE A 11 11.64 -4.92 2.74
N GLU A 12 11.82 -4.40 1.54
CA GLU A 12 12.26 -3.01 1.36
C GLU A 12 11.07 -2.08 1.52
N SER A 13 11.30 -0.96 2.22
CA SER A 13 10.26 0.03 2.44
C SER A 13 10.38 1.16 1.43
N PHE A 14 9.24 1.63 0.96
CA PHE A 14 9.18 2.79 0.09
C PHE A 14 7.95 3.62 0.43
N SER A 15 7.97 4.89 0.03
CA SER A 15 6.88 5.82 0.32
C SER A 15 6.08 6.09 -0.94
N GLU A 16 4.75 6.09 -0.80
CA GLU A 16 3.84 6.47 -1.87
C GLU A 16 2.93 7.59 -1.36
N TYR A 17 2.62 8.53 -2.24
CA TYR A 17 1.66 9.57 -1.91
C TYR A 17 0.27 9.10 -2.33
N ILE A 18 -0.64 9.11 -1.39
CA ILE A 18 -2.02 8.68 -1.60
C ILE A 18 -2.94 9.83 -1.20
N ASP A 19 -3.84 10.18 -2.10
CA ASP A 19 -4.81 11.27 -1.89
C ASP A 19 -6.23 10.68 -1.96
N TYR A 20 -6.56 9.90 -0.96
CA TYR A 20 -7.87 9.25 -0.87
C TYR A 20 -8.69 9.87 0.25
N HIS A 21 -10.00 9.80 0.07
CA HIS A 21 -10.96 10.17 1.11
C HIS A 21 -11.27 8.97 2.01
N ASP A 22 -12.15 9.16 2.99
CA ASP A 22 -12.56 8.08 3.87
C ASP A 22 -13.16 6.92 3.08
N GLY A 23 -12.83 5.68 3.46
CA GLY A 23 -13.36 4.49 2.82
C GLY A 23 -12.32 3.39 2.71
N LEU A 24 -12.68 2.35 1.93
CA LEU A 24 -11.81 1.22 1.66
C LEU A 24 -11.26 1.33 0.25
N TYR A 25 -9.96 1.14 0.12
CA TYR A 25 -9.26 1.26 -1.15
C TYR A 25 -8.34 0.07 -1.37
N GLN A 26 -8.19 -0.30 -2.64
CA GLN A 26 -7.23 -1.32 -3.04
C GLN A 26 -6.44 -0.80 -4.23
N GLU A 27 -5.14 -1.04 -4.22
CA GLU A 27 -4.26 -0.62 -5.29
C GLU A 27 -3.11 -1.61 -5.42
N ILE A 28 -2.60 -1.76 -6.64
CA ILE A 28 -1.44 -2.60 -6.89
C ILE A 28 -0.28 -1.68 -7.22
N ILE A 29 0.78 -1.78 -6.41
CA ILE A 29 1.98 -0.96 -6.57
C ILE A 29 3.18 -1.89 -6.70
N ASP A 30 3.96 -1.70 -7.76
CA ASP A 30 5.16 -2.51 -7.98
C ASP A 30 6.28 -2.06 -7.05
N CYS A 31 7.00 -3.04 -6.49
CA CYS A 31 8.17 -2.75 -5.68
C CYS A 31 9.28 -2.19 -6.56
N GLU A 32 9.96 -1.16 -6.08
CA GLU A 32 11.05 -0.53 -6.81
C GLU A 32 12.33 -1.37 -6.81
N VAL A 33 12.44 -2.31 -5.90
CA VAL A 33 13.65 -3.13 -5.72
C VAL A 33 13.52 -4.48 -6.43
N CYS A 34 12.48 -5.25 -6.13
CA CYS A 34 12.30 -6.57 -6.70
C CYS A 34 11.32 -6.62 -7.87
N CYS A 35 10.67 -5.52 -8.16
CA CYS A 35 9.71 -5.37 -9.26
C CYS A 35 8.51 -6.30 -9.17
N ARG A 36 8.17 -6.76 -7.98
CA ARG A 36 6.99 -7.61 -7.79
C ARG A 36 5.78 -6.76 -7.43
N PRO A 37 4.59 -7.15 -7.92
CA PRO A 37 3.37 -6.40 -7.59
C PRO A 37 2.96 -6.64 -6.15
N ASN A 38 2.61 -5.56 -5.46
CA ASN A 38 2.09 -5.61 -4.10
C ASN A 38 0.66 -5.12 -4.11
N LYS A 39 -0.26 -5.95 -3.67
CA LYS A 39 -1.65 -5.56 -3.51
C LYS A 39 -1.81 -4.90 -2.15
N ILE A 40 -2.17 -3.64 -2.16
CA ILE A 40 -2.28 -2.84 -0.96
C ILE A 40 -3.73 -2.54 -0.69
N SER A 41 -4.20 -2.88 0.49
CA SER A 41 -5.56 -2.58 0.94
C SER A 41 -5.47 -1.57 2.06
N LEU A 42 -6.20 -0.49 1.93
CA LEU A 42 -6.19 0.62 2.89
C LEU A 42 -7.58 0.88 3.41
N GLU A 43 -7.67 1.15 4.70
CA GLU A 43 -8.90 1.68 5.28
C GLU A 43 -8.59 3.06 5.85
N ILE A 44 -9.31 4.06 5.39
CA ILE A 44 -9.10 5.46 5.78
C ILE A 44 -10.33 5.96 6.52
N LYS A 45 -10.11 6.58 7.67
CA LYS A 45 -11.18 7.17 8.45
C LYS A 45 -10.67 8.45 9.09
N ASN A 46 -11.48 9.54 9.00
CA ASN A 46 -11.10 10.86 9.51
C ASN A 46 -9.76 11.33 8.93
N GLU A 47 -9.59 11.10 7.63
CA GLU A 47 -8.38 11.48 6.89
C GLU A 47 -7.10 10.81 7.41
N SER A 48 -7.25 9.68 8.11
CA SER A 48 -6.12 8.91 8.63
C SER A 48 -6.26 7.45 8.23
N ILE A 49 -5.12 6.82 7.97
CA ILE A 49 -5.09 5.40 7.65
C ILE A 49 -5.18 4.64 8.97
N ILE A 50 -6.26 3.87 9.14
CA ILE A 50 -6.45 3.05 10.34
C ILE A 50 -6.07 1.60 10.11
N ARG A 51 -5.92 1.19 8.84
CA ARG A 51 -5.51 -0.16 8.52
C ARG A 51 -4.80 -0.18 7.17
N ILE A 52 -3.73 -0.97 7.08
CA ILE A 52 -3.03 -1.22 5.83
C ILE A 52 -2.64 -2.70 5.78
N ASP A 53 -2.97 -3.35 4.65
CA ASP A 53 -2.60 -4.74 4.39
C ASP A 53 -1.86 -4.81 3.06
N ILE A 54 -0.81 -5.59 3.02
CA ILE A 54 0.01 -5.78 1.83
C ILE A 54 0.09 -7.26 1.53
N SER A 55 -0.22 -7.65 0.30
CA SER A 55 -0.21 -9.04 -0.10
C SER A 55 0.25 -9.17 -1.55
N ASP A 56 0.26 -10.42 -2.05
CA ASP A 56 0.64 -10.71 -3.43
C ASP A 56 -0.35 -10.07 -4.40
N GLY A 57 0.17 -9.26 -5.32
CA GLY A 57 -0.66 -8.59 -6.30
C GLY A 57 -1.32 -9.52 -7.32
N ASN A 58 -0.92 -10.78 -7.34
CA ASN A 58 -1.51 -11.78 -8.25
C ASN A 58 -2.66 -12.57 -7.63
N GLU A 59 -3.06 -12.22 -6.43
CA GLU A 59 -4.21 -12.86 -5.78
C GLU A 59 -5.53 -12.42 -6.40
#